data_8d1ed86b3fdfc19a20ed90ebcd7dfe3b
#
_entry.id   8d1ed86b3fdfc19a20ed90ebcd7dfe3b
#
_cell.length_a   1.000
_cell.length_b   1.000
_cell.length_c   1.000
_cell.angle_alpha   90.00
_cell.angle_beta   90.00
_cell.angle_gamma   90.00
#
_symmetry.space_group_name_H-M   'P 1'
#
loop_
_entity.id
_entity.type
_entity.pdbx_description
1 polymer ?
#
loop_
_entity_poly.entity_id
_entity_poly.type
_entity_poly.pdbx_seq_one_letter_code
_entity_poly.pdbx_strand_id
1 'polypeptide(L)'
;MTKKALITGVTGQDGAYLAELLLDKGYEVHGIKRRSSLFNTARIDHLFQDPHEQGKPFYLHHGDMTDSSSLTHIIQKVQPDEIYNLAAQSHVAVSFEEPEYTANSDALGALRILEAIRILGLQEKTRFYQASTSELYGLVQETPQKETTPFYPRSPYAVAKLYAYWITINYREAYGIYACNGILFNHESPIRGETFVTRKITRALARIKLGLQECLYLGNMNALRDWGHAKDYVEMQWLMLQQEQPEDFVIATGVQYSVRDFVNAAAKELGMPITWRGEGVDEKGYDASGKCIVAVDSRYFRPTEVETLLGDATKARTRLGWTPKISFDQLVGEMVRADLESAERDELVKKHGYNVPNYNE
;
A
#
# COMPACT_ATOMS: atom_id res chain seq x y z
N MET A 1 -27.12 16.30 0.12
CA MET A 1 -26.24 16.31 -1.06
C MET A 1 -25.32 15.10 -0.97
N THR A 2 -25.02 14.44 -2.06
CA THR A 2 -24.05 13.33 -2.12
C THR A 2 -22.65 13.88 -1.86
N LYS A 3 -21.90 13.27 -0.92
CA LYS A 3 -20.51 13.66 -0.66
C LYS A 3 -19.62 13.29 -1.84
N LYS A 4 -18.66 14.15 -2.15
CA LYS A 4 -17.64 13.93 -3.19
C LYS A 4 -16.29 13.59 -2.58
N ALA A 5 -15.73 12.47 -2.98
CA ALA A 5 -14.39 12.06 -2.58
C ALA A 5 -13.42 12.13 -3.76
N LEU A 6 -12.23 12.66 -3.54
CA LEU A 6 -11.12 12.65 -4.50
C LEU A 6 -10.01 11.74 -3.96
N ILE A 7 -9.63 10.72 -4.73
CA ILE A 7 -8.59 9.76 -4.38
C ILE A 7 -7.41 9.92 -5.33
N THR A 8 -6.25 10.32 -4.81
CA THR A 8 -5.00 10.18 -5.57
C THR A 8 -4.49 8.75 -5.45
N GLY A 9 -3.84 8.22 -6.51
CA GLY A 9 -3.38 6.83 -6.48
C GLY A 9 -4.51 5.79 -6.50
N VAL A 10 -5.65 6.13 -7.09
CA VAL A 10 -6.85 5.28 -7.17
C VAL A 10 -6.58 3.92 -7.85
N THR A 11 -5.55 3.82 -8.69
CA THR A 11 -5.14 2.58 -9.37
C THR A 11 -4.24 1.68 -8.52
N GLY A 12 -3.89 2.11 -7.31
CA GLY A 12 -3.17 1.31 -6.32
C GLY A 12 -4.10 0.38 -5.54
N GLN A 13 -3.52 -0.47 -4.69
CA GLN A 13 -4.27 -1.38 -3.82
C GLN A 13 -5.28 -0.64 -2.95
N ASP A 14 -4.81 0.29 -2.14
CA ASP A 14 -5.66 1.04 -1.19
C ASP A 14 -6.67 1.91 -1.93
N GLY A 15 -6.24 2.55 -3.03
CA GLY A 15 -7.13 3.40 -3.83
C GLY A 15 -8.30 2.62 -4.42
N ALA A 16 -8.08 1.38 -4.87
CA ALA A 16 -9.13 0.52 -5.40
C ALA A 16 -10.14 0.13 -4.30
N TYR A 17 -9.67 -0.41 -3.17
CA TYR A 17 -10.56 -0.77 -2.05
C TYR A 17 -11.27 0.42 -1.42
N LEU A 18 -10.60 1.57 -1.34
CA LEU A 18 -11.23 2.78 -0.84
C LEU A 18 -12.32 3.27 -1.80
N ALA A 19 -12.09 3.20 -3.11
CA ALA A 19 -13.10 3.55 -4.10
C ALA A 19 -14.34 2.64 -3.98
N GLU A 20 -14.17 1.32 -3.84
CA GLU A 20 -15.25 0.37 -3.56
C GLU A 20 -16.03 0.78 -2.30
N LEU A 21 -15.32 0.96 -1.19
CA LEU A 21 -15.92 1.32 0.10
C LEU A 21 -16.72 2.62 0.03
N LEU A 22 -16.21 3.64 -0.64
CA LEU A 22 -16.88 4.93 -0.75
C LEU A 22 -18.09 4.89 -1.68
N LEU A 23 -18.02 4.13 -2.79
CA LEU A 23 -19.16 3.89 -3.65
C LEU A 23 -20.30 3.17 -2.91
N ASP A 24 -19.96 2.14 -2.12
CA ASP A 24 -20.93 1.41 -1.29
C ASP A 24 -21.56 2.31 -0.21
N LYS A 25 -20.83 3.33 0.25
CA LYS A 25 -21.34 4.36 1.16
C LYS A 25 -22.14 5.47 0.45
N GLY A 26 -22.30 5.41 -0.85
CA GLY A 26 -23.09 6.37 -1.63
C GLY A 26 -22.36 7.67 -1.98
N TYR A 27 -21.02 7.68 -1.98
CA TYR A 27 -20.24 8.82 -2.43
C TYR A 27 -20.21 8.91 -3.96
N GLU A 28 -20.03 10.13 -4.47
CA GLU A 28 -19.49 10.39 -5.79
C GLU A 28 -17.96 10.33 -5.70
N VAL A 29 -17.35 9.36 -6.38
CA VAL A 29 -15.91 9.08 -6.26
C VAL A 29 -15.15 9.54 -7.50
N HIS A 30 -14.16 10.38 -7.29
CA HIS A 30 -13.24 10.87 -8.31
C HIS A 30 -11.83 10.30 -8.05
N GLY A 31 -11.26 9.63 -9.05
CA GLY A 31 -9.93 9.06 -8.96
C GLY A 31 -8.92 9.80 -9.84
N ILE A 32 -7.72 10.08 -9.32
CA ILE A 32 -6.60 10.59 -10.12
C ILE A 32 -5.72 9.42 -10.53
N LYS A 33 -5.50 9.26 -11.85
CA LYS A 33 -4.57 8.30 -12.43
C LYS A 33 -3.52 8.99 -13.29
N ARG A 34 -2.29 8.47 -13.28
CA ARG A 34 -1.23 8.97 -14.18
C ARG A 34 -1.50 8.54 -15.62
N ARG A 35 -1.08 9.38 -16.57
CA ARG A 35 -1.08 9.00 -17.97
C ARG A 35 0.00 7.94 -18.21
N SER A 36 -0.39 6.83 -18.78
CA SER A 36 0.47 5.75 -19.24
C SER A 36 0.11 5.37 -20.67
N SER A 37 1.06 4.89 -21.45
CA SER A 37 0.81 4.31 -22.77
C SER A 37 0.20 2.90 -22.67
N LEU A 38 0.37 2.21 -21.53
CA LEU A 38 -0.25 0.93 -21.23
C LEU A 38 -1.45 1.12 -20.31
N PHE A 39 -2.35 0.14 -20.29
CA PHE A 39 -3.44 0.10 -19.31
C PHE A 39 -2.86 -0.05 -17.91
N ASN A 40 -3.34 0.79 -16.98
CA ASN A 40 -2.90 0.80 -15.57
C ASN A 40 -4.09 0.82 -14.60
N THR A 41 -5.27 0.40 -15.05
CA THR A 41 -6.53 0.47 -14.31
C THR A 41 -7.07 -0.91 -13.88
N ALA A 42 -6.31 -1.99 -14.09
CA ALA A 42 -6.78 -3.37 -13.86
C ALA A 42 -7.43 -3.60 -12.47
N ARG A 43 -6.99 -2.86 -11.42
CA ARG A 43 -7.56 -2.96 -10.06
C ARG A 43 -8.91 -2.28 -9.90
N ILE A 44 -9.29 -1.41 -10.85
CA ILE A 44 -10.52 -0.60 -10.79
C ILE A 44 -11.41 -0.76 -12.04
N ASP A 45 -11.05 -1.63 -12.99
CA ASP A 45 -11.82 -1.84 -14.22
C ASP A 45 -13.25 -2.30 -13.93
N HIS A 46 -13.46 -3.08 -12.86
CA HIS A 46 -14.77 -3.52 -12.41
C HIS A 46 -15.65 -2.40 -11.82
N LEU A 47 -15.04 -1.26 -11.46
CA LEU A 47 -15.74 -0.07 -10.96
C LEU A 47 -16.03 0.93 -12.08
N PHE A 48 -15.16 0.95 -13.09
CA PHE A 48 -15.24 1.89 -14.21
C PHE A 48 -16.23 1.36 -15.24
N GLN A 49 -17.23 2.16 -15.54
CA GLN A 49 -18.20 1.88 -16.59
C GLN A 49 -17.89 2.70 -17.84
N ASP A 50 -18.31 2.16 -18.99
CA ASP A 50 -18.30 2.91 -20.25
C ASP A 50 -19.03 4.25 -20.02
N PRO A 51 -18.45 5.40 -20.43
CA PRO A 51 -19.10 6.71 -20.30
C PRO A 51 -20.48 6.79 -21.00
N HIS A 52 -20.79 5.84 -21.89
CA HIS A 52 -22.07 5.72 -22.56
C HIS A 52 -23.13 4.98 -21.73
N GLU A 53 -22.75 4.30 -20.65
CA GLU A 53 -23.66 3.64 -19.73
C GLU A 53 -23.98 4.55 -18.53
N GLN A 54 -25.24 4.69 -18.18
CA GLN A 54 -25.66 5.37 -16.97
C GLN A 54 -25.50 4.41 -15.78
N GLY A 55 -24.66 4.76 -14.81
CA GLY A 55 -24.44 3.82 -13.71
C GLY A 55 -23.78 4.37 -12.47
N LYS A 56 -22.59 3.93 -12.14
CA LYS A 56 -21.90 4.24 -10.90
C LYS A 56 -21.28 5.64 -10.92
N PRO A 57 -21.36 6.43 -9.85
CA PRO A 57 -20.76 7.75 -9.74
C PRO A 57 -19.24 7.65 -9.49
N PHE A 58 -18.51 7.05 -10.43
CA PHE A 58 -17.06 6.88 -10.42
C PHE A 58 -16.41 7.53 -11.65
N TYR A 59 -15.56 8.53 -11.40
CA TYR A 59 -14.96 9.37 -12.44
C TYR A 59 -13.44 9.34 -12.35
N LEU A 60 -12.75 9.18 -13.50
CA LEU A 60 -11.31 9.17 -13.59
C LEU A 60 -10.78 10.45 -14.23
N HIS A 61 -9.75 11.02 -13.59
CA HIS A 61 -9.03 12.20 -14.06
C HIS A 61 -7.57 11.86 -14.32
N HIS A 62 -6.99 12.42 -15.39
CA HIS A 62 -5.55 12.36 -15.61
C HIS A 62 -4.86 13.47 -14.80
N GLY A 63 -3.91 13.08 -13.96
CA GLY A 63 -3.11 13.99 -13.15
C GLY A 63 -1.86 13.30 -12.61
N ASP A 64 -0.88 14.10 -12.21
CA ASP A 64 0.36 13.61 -11.60
C ASP A 64 0.69 14.44 -10.35
N MET A 65 1.22 13.79 -9.31
CA MET A 65 1.60 14.45 -8.06
C MET A 65 2.73 15.49 -8.27
N THR A 66 3.44 15.39 -9.38
CA THR A 66 4.50 16.34 -9.76
C THR A 66 4.00 17.55 -10.55
N ASP A 67 2.71 17.59 -10.90
CA ASP A 67 2.09 18.68 -11.68
C ASP A 67 1.03 19.44 -10.86
N SER A 68 1.42 20.59 -10.29
CA SER A 68 0.53 21.42 -9.48
C SER A 68 -0.64 22.00 -10.28
N SER A 69 -0.47 22.29 -11.57
CA SER A 69 -1.52 22.86 -12.39
C SER A 69 -2.65 21.88 -12.66
N SER A 70 -2.33 20.62 -12.97
CA SER A 70 -3.32 19.57 -13.17
C SER A 70 -4.07 19.26 -11.87
N LEU A 71 -3.37 19.15 -10.72
CA LEU A 71 -3.99 18.91 -9.42
C LEU A 71 -4.95 20.04 -9.03
N THR A 72 -4.53 21.30 -9.15
CA THR A 72 -5.36 22.46 -8.86
C THR A 72 -6.61 22.49 -9.74
N HIS A 73 -6.47 22.24 -11.04
CA HIS A 73 -7.61 22.18 -11.97
C HIS A 73 -8.61 21.08 -11.62
N ILE A 74 -8.12 19.88 -11.27
CA ILE A 74 -8.99 18.76 -10.86
C ILE A 74 -9.75 19.10 -9.57
N ILE A 75 -9.06 19.61 -8.55
CA ILE A 75 -9.68 19.99 -7.27
C ILE A 75 -10.70 21.11 -7.47
N GLN A 76 -10.38 22.11 -8.30
CA GLN A 76 -11.31 23.17 -8.66
C GLN A 76 -12.59 22.66 -9.34
N LYS A 77 -12.43 21.72 -10.28
CA LYS A 77 -13.54 21.12 -11.01
C LYS A 77 -14.42 20.23 -10.14
N VAL A 78 -13.82 19.40 -9.30
CA VAL A 78 -14.51 18.42 -8.46
C VAL A 78 -15.15 19.07 -7.24
N GLN A 79 -14.47 20.04 -6.61
CA GLN A 79 -14.88 20.65 -5.34
C GLN A 79 -15.14 19.58 -4.26
N PRO A 80 -14.15 18.72 -3.94
CA PRO A 80 -14.36 17.56 -3.08
C PRO A 80 -14.68 17.93 -1.64
N ASP A 81 -15.49 17.10 -0.98
CA ASP A 81 -15.71 17.17 0.46
C ASP A 81 -14.59 16.44 1.22
N GLU A 82 -14.01 15.41 0.60
CA GLU A 82 -12.92 14.60 1.17
C GLU A 82 -11.84 14.34 0.11
N ILE A 83 -10.57 14.50 0.49
CA ILE A 83 -9.41 14.14 -0.34
C ILE A 83 -8.59 13.07 0.39
N TYR A 84 -8.37 11.94 -0.28
CA TYR A 84 -7.51 10.86 0.18
C TYR A 84 -6.22 10.83 -0.64
N ASN A 85 -5.13 11.30 -0.05
CA ASN A 85 -3.83 11.33 -0.71
C ASN A 85 -3.07 10.02 -0.50
N LEU A 86 -3.26 9.08 -1.44
CA LEU A 86 -2.66 7.74 -1.41
C LEU A 86 -1.55 7.57 -2.47
N ALA A 87 -1.45 8.50 -3.42
CA ALA A 87 -0.44 8.43 -4.47
C ALA A 87 0.96 8.62 -3.91
N ALA A 88 1.87 7.72 -4.28
CA ALA A 88 3.27 7.78 -3.91
C ALA A 88 4.13 6.92 -4.86
N GLN A 89 5.43 7.22 -4.95
CA GLN A 89 6.45 6.25 -5.30
C GLN A 89 6.72 5.43 -4.03
N SER A 90 6.03 4.30 -3.84
CA SER A 90 5.99 3.57 -2.56
C SER A 90 6.98 2.41 -2.46
N HIS A 91 7.79 2.15 -3.49
CA HIS A 91 8.79 1.10 -3.47
C HIS A 91 10.07 1.60 -2.81
N VAL A 92 10.33 1.16 -1.58
CA VAL A 92 11.43 1.69 -0.74
C VAL A 92 12.80 1.50 -1.42
N ALA A 93 13.10 0.33 -2.01
CA ALA A 93 14.37 0.10 -2.69
C ALA A 93 14.57 1.06 -3.87
N VAL A 94 13.56 1.25 -4.71
CA VAL A 94 13.59 2.19 -5.85
C VAL A 94 13.84 3.62 -5.41
N SER A 95 13.43 4.02 -4.20
CA SER A 95 13.69 5.38 -3.70
C SER A 95 15.18 5.70 -3.55
N PHE A 96 16.06 4.69 -3.41
CA PHE A 96 17.51 4.89 -3.42
C PHE A 96 18.06 5.14 -4.82
N GLU A 97 17.37 4.66 -5.85
CA GLU A 97 17.74 4.87 -7.26
C GLU A 97 17.14 6.15 -7.83
N GLU A 98 15.92 6.50 -7.40
CA GLU A 98 15.16 7.67 -7.84
C GLU A 98 14.76 8.61 -6.69
N PRO A 99 15.72 9.15 -5.90
CA PRO A 99 15.40 9.92 -4.69
C PRO A 99 14.72 11.26 -5.00
N GLU A 100 15.08 11.91 -6.09
CA GLU A 100 14.50 13.20 -6.49
C GLU A 100 13.04 13.04 -6.94
N TYR A 101 12.75 12.04 -7.78
CA TYR A 101 11.36 11.75 -8.18
C TYR A 101 10.51 11.37 -6.96
N THR A 102 11.05 10.55 -6.06
CA THR A 102 10.39 10.15 -4.82
C THR A 102 10.06 11.39 -3.96
N ALA A 103 11.00 12.30 -3.77
CA ALA A 103 10.76 13.54 -3.02
C ALA A 103 9.73 14.44 -3.71
N ASN A 104 9.79 14.56 -5.04
CA ASN A 104 8.90 15.41 -5.82
C ASN A 104 7.44 14.90 -5.81
N SER A 105 7.24 13.58 -5.92
CA SER A 105 5.90 12.97 -5.88
C SER A 105 5.33 12.88 -4.47
N ASP A 106 6.11 12.40 -3.50
CA ASP A 106 5.61 11.99 -2.19
C ASP A 106 5.60 13.15 -1.18
N ALA A 107 6.64 13.99 -1.18
CA ALA A 107 6.74 15.15 -0.31
C ALA A 107 6.01 16.37 -0.92
N LEU A 108 6.51 16.86 -2.06
CA LEU A 108 5.94 18.05 -2.68
C LEU A 108 4.55 17.82 -3.26
N GLY A 109 4.21 16.59 -3.63
CA GLY A 109 2.86 16.23 -4.05
C GLY A 109 1.81 16.50 -2.98
N ALA A 110 2.08 16.15 -1.71
CA ALA A 110 1.20 16.45 -0.58
C ALA A 110 1.05 17.97 -0.39
N LEU A 111 2.16 18.73 -0.44
CA LEU A 111 2.12 20.19 -0.39
C LEU A 111 1.26 20.81 -1.51
N ARG A 112 1.36 20.29 -2.74
CA ARG A 112 0.57 20.80 -3.88
C ARG A 112 -0.92 20.68 -3.67
N ILE A 113 -1.38 19.56 -3.07
CA ILE A 113 -2.80 19.38 -2.76
C ILE A 113 -3.25 20.32 -1.64
N LEU A 114 -2.47 20.44 -0.55
CA LEU A 114 -2.76 21.35 0.55
C LEU A 114 -2.81 22.82 0.08
N GLU A 115 -1.87 23.22 -0.77
CA GLU A 115 -1.88 24.55 -1.40
C GLU A 115 -3.09 24.73 -2.33
N ALA A 116 -3.49 23.74 -3.09
CA ALA A 116 -4.68 23.81 -3.92
C ALA A 116 -5.95 24.01 -3.06
N ILE A 117 -6.09 23.29 -1.94
CA ILE A 117 -7.19 23.49 -0.98
C ILE A 117 -7.20 24.94 -0.48
N ARG A 118 -6.03 25.46 -0.08
CA ARG A 118 -5.87 26.84 0.44
C ARG A 118 -6.17 27.89 -0.61
N ILE A 119 -5.56 27.79 -1.81
CA ILE A 119 -5.72 28.77 -2.90
C ILE A 119 -7.16 28.84 -3.42
N LEU A 120 -7.85 27.70 -3.44
CA LEU A 120 -9.24 27.61 -3.90
C LEU A 120 -10.28 27.97 -2.83
N GLY A 121 -9.86 28.33 -1.61
CA GLY A 121 -10.77 28.70 -0.53
C GLY A 121 -11.61 27.53 0.01
N LEU A 122 -11.05 26.31 -0.01
CA LEU A 122 -11.76 25.08 0.39
C LEU A 122 -11.46 24.61 1.82
N GLN A 123 -10.77 25.41 2.64
CA GLN A 123 -10.29 25.05 3.99
C GLN A 123 -11.43 24.57 4.91
N GLU A 124 -12.57 25.27 4.87
CA GLU A 124 -13.73 24.96 5.71
C GLU A 124 -14.58 23.79 5.19
N LYS A 125 -14.38 23.42 3.90
CA LYS A 125 -15.19 22.40 3.24
C LYS A 125 -14.47 21.05 3.16
N THR A 126 -13.22 21.08 2.68
CA THR A 126 -12.50 19.87 2.26
C THR A 126 -11.69 19.26 3.41
N ARG A 127 -11.98 18.02 3.75
CA ARG A 127 -11.19 17.21 4.69
C ARG A 127 -10.10 16.47 3.94
N PHE A 128 -8.88 16.48 4.47
CA PHE A 128 -7.70 15.90 3.83
C PHE A 128 -7.12 14.76 4.66
N TYR A 129 -6.98 13.59 4.06
CA TYR A 129 -6.26 12.44 4.60
C TYR A 129 -4.91 12.27 3.89
N GLN A 130 -3.84 12.21 4.66
CA GLN A 130 -2.50 11.87 4.19
C GLN A 130 -2.17 10.43 4.56
N ALA A 131 -1.91 9.58 3.56
CA ALA A 131 -1.32 8.27 3.78
C ALA A 131 0.14 8.46 4.21
N SER A 132 0.39 8.30 5.50
CA SER A 132 1.71 8.24 6.07
C SER A 132 2.18 6.78 6.19
N THR A 133 3.28 6.48 6.85
CA THR A 133 3.88 5.15 6.82
C THR A 133 4.63 4.81 8.10
N SER A 134 4.65 3.55 8.49
CA SER A 134 5.52 3.04 9.58
C SER A 134 7.01 3.17 9.27
N GLU A 135 7.40 3.33 7.99
CA GLU A 135 8.80 3.59 7.62
C GLU A 135 9.35 4.91 8.19
N LEU A 136 8.47 5.83 8.68
CA LEU A 136 8.90 7.02 9.43
C LEU A 136 9.68 6.66 10.68
N TYR A 137 9.33 5.57 11.36
CA TYR A 137 10.01 5.11 12.57
C TYR A 137 11.42 4.61 12.29
N GLY A 138 11.66 3.97 11.15
CA GLY A 138 12.97 3.62 10.60
C GLY A 138 13.89 2.90 11.59
N LEU A 139 14.91 3.61 12.11
CA LEU A 139 15.70 3.13 13.24
C LEU A 139 14.87 3.30 14.51
N VAL A 140 14.10 2.29 14.84
CA VAL A 140 13.06 2.30 15.86
C VAL A 140 13.60 2.73 17.23
N GLN A 141 12.98 3.77 17.83
CA GLN A 141 13.37 4.33 19.12
C GLN A 141 12.54 3.76 20.28
N GLU A 142 11.40 3.16 19.99
CA GLU A 142 10.46 2.59 20.98
C GLU A 142 9.69 1.42 20.33
N THR A 143 9.39 0.37 21.07
CA THR A 143 8.59 -0.78 20.62
C THR A 143 7.53 -1.13 21.68
N PRO A 144 6.23 -1.25 21.30
CA PRO A 144 5.65 -0.94 20.00
C PRO A 144 5.65 0.55 19.67
N GLN A 145 5.54 0.90 18.36
CA GLN A 145 5.48 2.27 17.89
C GLN A 145 4.07 2.83 17.98
N LYS A 146 3.94 4.04 18.49
CA LYS A 146 2.69 4.81 18.63
C LYS A 146 2.85 6.21 18.04
N GLU A 147 1.79 7.01 18.04
CA GLU A 147 1.77 8.36 17.45
C GLU A 147 2.82 9.31 18.01
N THR A 148 3.28 9.08 19.27
CA THR A 148 4.28 9.90 19.95
C THR A 148 5.69 9.36 19.86
N THR A 149 5.90 8.18 19.29
CA THR A 149 7.23 7.59 19.11
C THR A 149 8.06 8.45 18.16
N PRO A 150 9.30 8.85 18.51
CA PRO A 150 10.15 9.66 17.63
C PRO A 150 10.43 8.96 16.29
N PHE A 151 10.40 9.72 15.20
CA PHE A 151 10.74 9.26 13.89
C PHE A 151 12.24 9.29 13.62
N TYR A 152 12.75 8.27 12.93
CA TYR A 152 14.13 8.18 12.46
C TYR A 152 14.21 7.49 11.10
N PRO A 153 13.82 8.18 10.00
CA PRO A 153 13.67 7.57 8.68
C PRO A 153 14.99 6.98 8.15
N ARG A 154 14.88 5.86 7.43
CA ARG A 154 16.04 5.08 6.92
C ARG A 154 16.04 4.92 5.41
N SER A 155 15.25 5.71 4.67
CA SER A 155 15.23 5.70 3.20
C SER A 155 14.80 7.04 2.64
N PRO A 156 15.15 7.38 1.38
CA PRO A 156 14.62 8.57 0.71
C PRO A 156 13.09 8.61 0.68
N TYR A 157 12.43 7.45 0.51
CA TYR A 157 10.98 7.32 0.65
C TYR A 157 10.49 7.78 2.03
N ALA A 158 11.08 7.25 3.09
CA ALA A 158 10.67 7.60 4.45
C ALA A 158 10.90 9.09 4.76
N VAL A 159 11.99 9.69 4.27
CA VAL A 159 12.26 11.13 4.39
C VAL A 159 11.21 11.96 3.65
N ALA A 160 10.84 11.57 2.43
CA ALA A 160 9.79 12.25 1.67
C ALA A 160 8.42 12.17 2.37
N LYS A 161 8.09 11.00 2.92
CA LYS A 161 6.86 10.80 3.72
C LYS A 161 6.90 11.56 5.04
N LEU A 162 8.07 11.75 5.65
CA LEU A 162 8.23 12.57 6.85
C LEU A 162 7.93 14.05 6.56
N TYR A 163 8.38 14.57 5.43
CA TYR A 163 7.99 15.91 4.98
C TYR A 163 6.46 15.99 4.82
N ALA A 164 5.85 15.02 4.11
CA ALA A 164 4.40 15.00 3.90
C ALA A 164 3.62 14.94 5.22
N TYR A 165 4.10 14.19 6.20
CA TYR A 165 3.54 14.11 7.55
C TYR A 165 3.54 15.48 8.24
N TRP A 166 4.70 16.14 8.32
CA TRP A 166 4.84 17.41 9.02
C TRP A 166 4.17 18.58 8.29
N ILE A 167 4.18 18.60 6.97
CA ILE A 167 3.49 19.67 6.24
C ILE A 167 1.95 19.54 6.39
N THR A 168 1.42 18.34 6.53
CA THR A 168 0.01 18.09 6.83
C THR A 168 -0.37 18.68 8.19
N ILE A 169 0.44 18.43 9.23
CA ILE A 169 0.23 19.03 10.57
C ILE A 169 0.36 20.55 10.50
N ASN A 170 1.37 21.06 9.83
CA ASN A 170 1.58 22.51 9.70
C ASN A 170 0.38 23.21 9.05
N TYR A 171 -0.20 22.64 7.98
CA TYR A 171 -1.36 23.22 7.32
C TYR A 171 -2.64 23.12 8.14
N ARG A 172 -2.78 22.05 8.93
CA ARG A 172 -3.85 21.93 9.93
C ARG A 172 -3.78 23.07 10.96
N GLU A 173 -2.59 23.32 11.52
CA GLU A 173 -2.41 24.30 12.59
C GLU A 173 -2.39 25.75 12.07
N ALA A 174 -1.75 26.00 10.94
CA ALA A 174 -1.56 27.35 10.41
C ALA A 174 -2.78 27.89 9.65
N TYR A 175 -3.54 27.02 8.98
CA TYR A 175 -4.63 27.43 8.09
C TYR A 175 -5.99 26.83 8.46
N GLY A 176 -6.09 26.08 9.54
CA GLY A 176 -7.36 25.48 10.01
C GLY A 176 -7.92 24.38 9.09
N ILE A 177 -7.12 23.84 8.16
CA ILE A 177 -7.56 22.76 7.28
C ILE A 177 -7.81 21.51 8.12
N TYR A 178 -8.96 20.85 7.97
CA TYR A 178 -9.16 19.51 8.51
C TYR A 178 -8.21 18.54 7.79
N ALA A 179 -7.04 18.31 8.36
CA ALA A 179 -6.02 17.46 7.77
C ALA A 179 -5.46 16.47 8.80
N CYS A 180 -5.34 15.19 8.44
CA CYS A 180 -4.88 14.15 9.34
C CYS A 180 -3.95 13.15 8.64
N ASN A 181 -3.05 12.53 9.41
CA ASN A 181 -2.13 11.50 8.96
C ASN A 181 -2.55 10.12 9.49
N GLY A 182 -2.71 9.14 8.61
CA GLY A 182 -2.74 7.74 9.00
C GLY A 182 -1.33 7.15 8.91
N ILE A 183 -0.74 6.77 10.03
CA ILE A 183 0.57 6.09 10.07
C ILE A 183 0.35 4.62 9.81
N LEU A 184 0.37 4.26 8.53
CA LEU A 184 0.04 2.92 8.05
C LEU A 184 1.21 1.97 8.28
N PHE A 185 0.96 0.88 9.00
CA PHE A 185 1.85 -0.29 9.00
C PHE A 185 1.64 -1.10 7.72
N ASN A 186 2.47 -2.12 7.51
CA ASN A 186 2.39 -2.89 6.28
C ASN A 186 0.99 -3.50 6.10
N HIS A 187 0.41 -3.34 4.93
CA HIS A 187 -0.91 -3.89 4.64
C HIS A 187 -0.97 -4.41 3.21
N GLU A 188 -1.55 -5.56 3.09
CA GLU A 188 -1.44 -6.41 1.93
C GLU A 188 -2.82 -6.89 1.46
N SER A 189 -2.86 -7.45 0.27
CA SER A 189 -4.06 -8.08 -0.29
C SER A 189 -3.74 -8.83 -1.59
N PRO A 190 -4.71 -9.58 -2.16
CA PRO A 190 -4.57 -10.18 -3.50
C PRO A 190 -4.24 -9.21 -4.63
N ILE A 191 -4.54 -7.93 -4.47
CA ILE A 191 -4.23 -6.88 -5.46
C ILE A 191 -3.03 -6.00 -5.08
N ARG A 192 -2.21 -6.42 -4.11
CA ARG A 192 -0.93 -5.76 -3.81
C ARG A 192 -0.05 -5.66 -5.06
N GLY A 193 0.80 -4.66 -5.16
CA GLY A 193 1.78 -4.55 -6.24
C GLY A 193 2.68 -5.80 -6.30
N GLU A 194 2.92 -6.33 -7.48
CA GLU A 194 3.56 -7.64 -7.68
C GLU A 194 5.03 -7.70 -7.27
N THR A 195 5.70 -6.55 -7.25
CA THR A 195 7.10 -6.39 -6.86
C THR A 195 7.31 -6.27 -5.34
N PHE A 196 6.24 -6.15 -4.54
CA PHE A 196 6.34 -6.13 -3.09
C PHE A 196 6.55 -7.54 -2.52
N VAL A 197 7.34 -7.62 -1.45
CA VAL A 197 7.83 -8.88 -0.88
C VAL A 197 6.74 -9.94 -0.65
N THR A 198 5.59 -9.56 -0.13
CA THR A 198 4.46 -10.46 0.15
C THR A 198 3.87 -11.05 -1.13
N ARG A 199 3.59 -10.23 -2.15
CA ARG A 199 3.12 -10.70 -3.46
C ARG A 199 4.19 -11.46 -4.22
N LYS A 200 5.46 -11.07 -4.11
CA LYS A 200 6.57 -11.83 -4.65
C LYS A 200 6.61 -13.26 -4.08
N ILE A 201 6.38 -13.41 -2.76
CA ILE A 201 6.33 -14.72 -2.10
C ILE A 201 5.15 -15.55 -2.62
N THR A 202 3.91 -15.02 -2.55
CA THR A 202 2.71 -15.79 -2.90
C THR A 202 2.67 -16.18 -4.36
N ARG A 203 3.05 -15.28 -5.27
CA ARG A 203 3.17 -15.56 -6.71
C ARG A 203 4.25 -16.60 -7.01
N ALA A 204 5.45 -16.44 -6.45
CA ALA A 204 6.54 -17.36 -6.71
C ALA A 204 6.23 -18.78 -6.21
N LEU A 205 5.72 -18.92 -4.99
CA LEU A 205 5.38 -20.24 -4.45
C LEU A 205 4.24 -20.92 -5.22
N ALA A 206 3.21 -20.17 -5.65
CA ALA A 206 2.16 -20.69 -6.52
C ALA A 206 2.73 -21.18 -7.87
N ARG A 207 3.63 -20.44 -8.49
CA ARG A 207 4.31 -20.82 -9.74
C ARG A 207 5.26 -22.01 -9.57
N ILE A 208 5.97 -22.08 -8.43
CA ILE A 208 6.85 -23.21 -8.11
C ILE A 208 6.03 -24.49 -7.96
N LYS A 209 4.87 -24.43 -7.30
CA LYS A 209 3.94 -25.57 -7.17
C LYS A 209 3.53 -26.17 -8.51
N LEU A 210 3.34 -25.32 -9.53
CA LEU A 210 2.93 -25.72 -10.88
C LEU A 210 4.13 -25.96 -11.84
N GLY A 211 5.37 -25.88 -11.35
CA GLY A 211 6.56 -26.08 -12.18
C GLY A 211 6.82 -24.94 -13.18
N LEU A 212 6.25 -23.77 -12.96
CA LEU A 212 6.42 -22.59 -13.80
C LEU A 212 7.61 -21.71 -13.37
N GLN A 213 8.14 -21.96 -12.18
CA GLN A 213 9.30 -21.28 -11.59
C GLN A 213 10.13 -22.26 -10.77
N GLU A 214 11.44 -22.03 -10.69
CA GLU A 214 12.36 -22.95 -10.00
C GLU A 214 12.58 -22.56 -8.53
N CYS A 215 12.80 -21.27 -8.25
CA CYS A 215 13.20 -20.78 -6.94
C CYS A 215 12.69 -19.36 -6.70
N LEU A 216 12.39 -19.06 -5.45
CA LEU A 216 12.09 -17.70 -4.95
C LEU A 216 13.37 -17.13 -4.31
N TYR A 217 13.79 -15.93 -4.75
CA TYR A 217 14.94 -15.23 -4.17
C TYR A 217 14.45 -14.05 -3.33
N LEU A 218 14.93 -13.95 -2.08
CA LEU A 218 14.56 -12.91 -1.11
C LEU A 218 15.80 -12.30 -0.46
N GLY A 219 15.63 -11.15 0.20
CA GLY A 219 16.66 -10.51 1.02
C GLY A 219 16.60 -11.00 2.48
N ASN A 220 16.51 -10.04 3.42
CA ASN A 220 16.48 -10.32 4.86
C ASN A 220 15.23 -11.09 5.28
N MET A 221 15.40 -12.38 5.60
CA MET A 221 14.32 -13.28 6.05
C MET A 221 13.88 -13.01 7.49
N ASN A 222 14.70 -12.33 8.28
CA ASN A 222 14.46 -12.08 9.71
C ASN A 222 13.75 -10.75 9.97
N ALA A 223 13.61 -9.89 8.97
CA ALA A 223 12.92 -8.61 9.11
C ALA A 223 11.48 -8.82 9.61
N LEU A 224 11.13 -8.12 10.70
CA LEU A 224 9.83 -8.24 11.37
C LEU A 224 8.88 -7.13 10.91
N ARG A 225 7.68 -7.48 10.53
CA ARG A 225 6.65 -6.54 10.06
C ARG A 225 5.30 -6.86 10.67
N ASP A 226 4.56 -5.81 10.99
CA ASP A 226 3.14 -5.88 11.34
C ASP A 226 2.35 -5.82 10.02
N TRP A 227 1.77 -6.93 9.60
CA TRP A 227 1.00 -7.05 8.37
C TRP A 227 -0.49 -7.14 8.63
N GLY A 228 -1.25 -6.18 8.10
CA GLY A 228 -2.70 -6.21 8.09
C GLY A 228 -3.28 -6.33 6.68
N HIS A 229 -4.60 -6.39 6.58
CA HIS A 229 -5.31 -6.44 5.31
C HIS A 229 -5.73 -5.03 4.86
N ALA A 230 -5.51 -4.70 3.58
CA ALA A 230 -5.81 -3.36 3.04
C ALA A 230 -7.27 -2.93 3.21
N LYS A 231 -8.24 -3.87 3.19
CA LYS A 231 -9.66 -3.55 3.44
C LYS A 231 -9.91 -2.97 4.83
N ASP A 232 -9.23 -3.49 5.85
CA ASP A 232 -9.34 -2.95 7.22
C ASP A 232 -8.73 -1.55 7.30
N TYR A 233 -7.63 -1.33 6.58
CA TYR A 233 -6.90 -0.06 6.58
C TYR A 233 -7.68 1.05 5.88
N VAL A 234 -8.33 0.78 4.75
CA VAL A 234 -9.13 1.81 4.05
C VAL A 234 -10.41 2.17 4.85
N GLU A 235 -10.97 1.24 5.62
CA GLU A 235 -12.05 1.57 6.56
C GLU A 235 -11.59 2.60 7.60
N MET A 236 -10.37 2.43 8.14
CA MET A 236 -9.79 3.39 9.08
C MET A 236 -9.52 4.74 8.44
N GLN A 237 -9.00 4.78 7.21
CA GLN A 237 -8.79 6.01 6.45
C GLN A 237 -10.10 6.82 6.34
N TRP A 238 -11.21 6.15 6.03
CA TRP A 238 -12.52 6.78 5.97
C TRP A 238 -12.99 7.25 7.36
N LEU A 239 -12.88 6.42 8.41
CA LEU A 239 -13.29 6.76 9.77
C LEU A 239 -12.57 8.02 10.29
N MET A 240 -11.29 8.20 9.98
CA MET A 240 -10.53 9.37 10.39
C MET A 240 -11.11 10.68 9.85
N LEU A 241 -11.64 10.67 8.63
CA LEU A 241 -12.28 11.85 8.04
C LEU A 241 -13.75 12.07 8.49
N GLN A 242 -14.32 11.18 9.30
CA GLN A 242 -15.69 11.34 9.83
C GLN A 242 -15.70 11.98 11.23
N GLN A 243 -14.55 12.24 11.84
CA GLN A 243 -14.47 12.79 13.20
C GLN A 243 -14.73 14.31 13.22
N GLU A 244 -15.05 14.85 14.39
CA GLU A 244 -15.26 16.29 14.58
C GLU A 244 -13.93 17.05 14.48
N GLN A 245 -12.85 16.47 15.02
CA GLN A 245 -11.51 17.07 15.03
C GLN A 245 -10.51 16.21 14.28
N PRO A 246 -9.58 16.82 13.53
CA PRO A 246 -8.51 16.08 12.86
C PRO A 246 -7.47 15.59 13.86
N GLU A 247 -7.22 14.29 13.87
CA GLU A 247 -6.17 13.64 14.67
C GLU A 247 -5.38 12.65 13.82
N ASP A 248 -4.11 12.43 14.18
CA ASP A 248 -3.24 11.45 13.55
C ASP A 248 -3.36 10.10 14.29
N PHE A 249 -3.33 8.98 13.54
CA PHE A 249 -3.51 7.64 14.11
C PHE A 249 -2.51 6.64 13.54
N VAL A 250 -1.99 5.77 14.41
CA VAL A 250 -1.34 4.53 14.01
C VAL A 250 -2.39 3.52 13.57
N ILE A 251 -2.16 2.92 12.39
CA ILE A 251 -3.03 1.88 11.81
C ILE A 251 -2.19 0.61 11.67
N ALA A 252 -2.43 -0.34 12.57
CA ALA A 252 -1.63 -1.55 12.73
C ALA A 252 -2.47 -2.70 13.33
N THR A 253 -1.99 -3.94 13.18
CA THR A 253 -2.63 -5.11 13.81
C THR A 253 -2.18 -5.30 15.25
N GLY A 254 -0.98 -4.84 15.61
CA GLY A 254 -0.35 -5.08 16.91
C GLY A 254 0.34 -6.43 17.02
N VAL A 255 0.50 -7.14 15.91
CA VAL A 255 1.22 -8.42 15.83
C VAL A 255 2.22 -8.36 14.68
N GLN A 256 3.44 -8.81 14.92
CA GLN A 256 4.46 -8.85 13.87
C GLN A 256 4.89 -10.29 13.55
N TYR A 257 5.32 -10.48 12.31
CA TYR A 257 5.83 -11.74 11.78
C TYR A 257 7.11 -11.47 11.00
N SER A 258 7.98 -12.47 10.90
CA SER A 258 9.14 -12.39 10.02
C SER A 258 8.77 -12.67 8.55
N VAL A 259 9.63 -12.25 7.63
CA VAL A 259 9.49 -12.63 6.21
C VAL A 259 9.46 -14.16 6.08
N ARG A 260 10.27 -14.88 6.86
CA ARG A 260 10.27 -16.36 6.92
C ARG A 260 8.91 -16.91 7.35
N ASP A 261 8.27 -16.31 8.36
CA ASP A 261 6.93 -16.74 8.80
C ASP A 261 5.91 -16.57 7.68
N PHE A 262 6.00 -15.48 6.91
CA PHE A 262 5.12 -15.28 5.76
C PHE A 262 5.35 -16.34 4.67
N VAL A 263 6.60 -16.67 4.36
CA VAL A 263 6.95 -17.76 3.42
C VAL A 263 6.39 -19.10 3.92
N ASN A 264 6.57 -19.42 5.20
CA ASN A 264 6.08 -20.66 5.79
C ASN A 264 4.56 -20.75 5.75
N ALA A 265 3.85 -19.68 6.08
CA ALA A 265 2.39 -19.60 6.02
C ALA A 265 1.88 -19.79 4.58
N ALA A 266 2.48 -19.11 3.61
CA ALA A 266 2.12 -19.24 2.20
C ALA A 266 2.41 -20.66 1.64
N ALA A 267 3.54 -21.24 1.98
CA ALA A 267 3.90 -22.59 1.58
C ALA A 267 2.96 -23.65 2.21
N LYS A 268 2.58 -23.45 3.47
CA LYS A 268 1.60 -24.31 4.18
C LYS A 268 0.23 -24.29 3.48
N GLU A 269 -0.26 -23.13 3.09
CA GLU A 269 -1.53 -22.99 2.33
C GLU A 269 -1.48 -23.76 1.00
N LEU A 270 -0.30 -23.83 0.37
CA LEU A 270 -0.08 -24.62 -0.86
C LEU A 270 0.16 -26.12 -0.60
N GLY A 271 0.25 -26.57 0.65
CA GLY A 271 0.62 -27.95 0.98
C GLY A 271 2.09 -28.27 0.68
N MET A 272 2.98 -27.27 0.71
CA MET A 272 4.40 -27.37 0.39
C MET A 272 5.26 -27.05 1.62
N PRO A 273 5.41 -27.95 2.61
CA PRO A 273 6.21 -27.68 3.80
C PRO A 273 7.67 -27.43 3.42
N ILE A 274 8.28 -26.41 4.03
CA ILE A 274 9.67 -26.01 3.78
C ILE A 274 10.58 -26.42 4.93
N THR A 275 11.73 -27.02 4.61
CA THR A 275 12.81 -27.27 5.54
C THR A 275 13.95 -26.29 5.30
N TRP A 276 14.30 -25.51 6.31
CA TRP A 276 15.36 -24.51 6.22
C TRP A 276 16.73 -25.06 6.58
N ARG A 277 17.78 -24.63 5.86
CA ARG A 277 19.20 -24.98 6.11
C ARG A 277 20.06 -23.77 5.82
N GLY A 278 21.18 -23.63 6.56
CA GLY A 278 22.07 -22.49 6.50
C GLY A 278 21.56 -21.29 7.31
N GLU A 279 22.31 -20.21 7.30
CA GLU A 279 22.01 -18.97 8.01
C GLU A 279 22.43 -17.76 7.16
N GLY A 280 21.78 -16.61 7.38
CA GLY A 280 22.09 -15.35 6.71
C GLY A 280 21.97 -15.46 5.19
N VAL A 281 23.02 -15.12 4.46
CA VAL A 281 23.04 -15.16 2.97
C VAL A 281 23.08 -16.57 2.40
N ASP A 282 23.50 -17.57 3.21
CA ASP A 282 23.57 -18.97 2.81
C ASP A 282 22.28 -19.74 3.15
N GLU A 283 21.29 -19.08 3.72
CA GLU A 283 20.03 -19.70 4.11
C GLU A 283 19.21 -20.10 2.87
N LYS A 284 18.72 -21.35 2.89
CA LYS A 284 17.92 -21.95 1.81
C LYS A 284 16.75 -22.75 2.36
N GLY A 285 15.61 -22.65 1.70
CA GLY A 285 14.40 -23.43 1.96
C GLY A 285 14.24 -24.55 0.92
N TYR A 286 14.02 -25.76 1.41
CA TYR A 286 13.90 -26.97 0.60
C TYR A 286 12.49 -27.57 0.75
N ASP A 287 11.93 -28.04 -0.35
CA ASP A 287 10.68 -28.82 -0.35
C ASP A 287 10.88 -30.26 0.16
N ALA A 288 9.79 -31.04 0.21
CA ALA A 288 9.82 -32.42 0.65
C ALA A 288 10.68 -33.34 -0.24
N SER A 289 10.96 -32.98 -1.48
CA SER A 289 11.84 -33.73 -2.39
C SER A 289 13.33 -33.41 -2.18
N GLY A 290 13.63 -32.37 -1.40
CA GLY A 290 14.99 -31.86 -1.21
C GLY A 290 15.41 -30.83 -2.29
N LYS A 291 14.48 -30.37 -3.12
CA LYS A 291 14.73 -29.28 -4.10
C LYS A 291 14.76 -27.95 -3.36
N CYS A 292 15.77 -27.11 -3.64
CA CYS A 292 15.81 -25.75 -3.15
C CYS A 292 14.75 -24.90 -3.87
N ILE A 293 13.80 -24.38 -3.11
CA ILE A 293 12.68 -23.56 -3.64
C ILE A 293 12.69 -22.13 -3.12
N VAL A 294 13.46 -21.84 -2.07
CA VAL A 294 13.70 -20.48 -1.57
C VAL A 294 15.18 -20.30 -1.29
N ALA A 295 15.75 -19.16 -1.65
CA ALA A 295 17.13 -18.83 -1.34
C ALA A 295 17.28 -17.33 -1.00
N VAL A 296 18.23 -17.00 -0.14
CA VAL A 296 18.61 -15.62 0.13
C VAL A 296 19.55 -15.15 -0.98
N ASP A 297 19.36 -13.90 -1.46
CA ASP A 297 20.22 -13.24 -2.44
C ASP A 297 20.54 -11.83 -1.94
N SER A 298 21.83 -11.53 -1.85
CA SER A 298 22.35 -10.25 -1.34
C SER A 298 21.92 -9.03 -2.17
N ARG A 299 21.51 -9.22 -3.42
CA ARG A 299 20.99 -8.13 -4.27
C ARG A 299 19.69 -7.51 -3.76
N TYR A 300 18.94 -8.24 -2.94
CA TYR A 300 17.68 -7.78 -2.35
C TYR A 300 17.83 -7.15 -0.96
N PHE A 301 19.07 -7.00 -0.45
CA PHE A 301 19.30 -6.25 0.79
C PHE A 301 19.28 -4.75 0.50
N ARG A 302 18.65 -4.00 1.39
CA ARG A 302 18.62 -2.54 1.30
C ARG A 302 19.91 -1.93 1.83
N PRO A 303 20.36 -0.75 1.34
CA PRO A 303 21.52 -0.05 1.88
C PRO A 303 21.39 0.25 3.39
N THR A 304 20.17 0.53 3.84
CA THR A 304 19.81 0.65 5.26
C THR A 304 18.52 -0.12 5.51
N GLU A 305 18.59 -1.09 6.42
CA GLU A 305 17.46 -1.97 6.73
C GLU A 305 16.66 -1.43 7.92
N VAL A 306 15.38 -1.77 7.95
CA VAL A 306 14.48 -1.60 9.10
C VAL A 306 14.23 -3.00 9.67
N GLU A 307 14.78 -3.27 10.84
CA GLU A 307 14.78 -4.58 11.48
C GLU A 307 13.38 -4.99 11.95
N THR A 308 12.66 -4.06 12.58
CA THR A 308 11.39 -4.34 13.26
C THR A 308 10.40 -3.19 13.12
N LEU A 309 9.15 -3.52 12.86
CA LEU A 309 8.01 -2.61 12.93
C LEU A 309 6.87 -3.32 13.63
N LEU A 310 6.41 -2.77 14.76
CA LEU A 310 5.27 -3.27 15.54
C LEU A 310 4.43 -2.08 16.00
N GLY A 311 3.21 -1.95 15.49
CA GLY A 311 2.36 -0.79 15.77
C GLY A 311 1.51 -0.96 17.02
N ASP A 312 1.31 0.13 17.76
CA ASP A 312 0.31 0.24 18.81
C ASP A 312 -0.89 1.06 18.32
N ALA A 313 -1.94 0.39 17.88
CA ALA A 313 -3.19 1.00 17.44
C ALA A 313 -4.18 1.26 18.58
N THR A 314 -3.74 1.37 19.84
CA THR A 314 -4.61 1.60 21.00
C THR A 314 -5.44 2.88 20.86
N LYS A 315 -4.87 3.94 20.30
CA LYS A 315 -5.60 5.19 20.04
C LYS A 315 -6.75 4.98 19.06
N ALA A 316 -6.50 4.25 17.95
CA ALA A 316 -7.53 3.92 16.96
C ALA A 316 -8.65 3.09 17.58
N ARG A 317 -8.32 2.08 18.39
CA ARG A 317 -9.32 1.26 19.11
C ARG A 317 -10.16 2.06 20.08
N THR A 318 -9.53 2.89 20.90
CA THR A 318 -10.22 3.60 21.99
C THR A 318 -11.01 4.80 21.51
N ARG A 319 -10.54 5.52 20.51
CA ARG A 319 -11.17 6.75 20.00
C ARG A 319 -12.18 6.47 18.89
N LEU A 320 -11.89 5.52 17.99
CA LEU A 320 -12.68 5.27 16.79
C LEU A 320 -13.39 3.91 16.81
N GLY A 321 -13.12 3.07 17.82
CA GLY A 321 -13.66 1.70 17.88
C GLY A 321 -13.12 0.78 16.77
N TRP A 322 -12.06 1.19 16.08
CA TRP A 322 -11.50 0.43 14.98
C TRP A 322 -10.59 -0.71 15.46
N THR A 323 -10.81 -1.89 14.89
CA THR A 323 -9.94 -3.06 15.07
C THR A 323 -9.80 -3.79 13.73
N PRO A 324 -8.62 -4.34 13.41
CA PRO A 324 -8.47 -5.19 12.23
C PRO A 324 -9.37 -6.43 12.35
N LYS A 325 -10.04 -6.79 11.26
CA LYS A 325 -11.01 -7.89 11.19
C LYS A 325 -10.42 -9.15 10.56
N ILE A 326 -9.42 -8.97 9.67
CA ILE A 326 -8.83 -10.04 8.89
C ILE A 326 -7.49 -10.43 9.54
N SER A 327 -7.37 -11.71 9.94
CA SER A 327 -6.15 -12.23 10.56
C SER A 327 -5.03 -12.44 9.54
N PHE A 328 -3.79 -12.60 10.04
CA PHE A 328 -2.62 -12.91 9.22
C PHE A 328 -2.82 -14.17 8.35
N ASP A 329 -3.32 -15.25 8.93
CA ASP A 329 -3.55 -16.49 8.20
C ASP A 329 -4.62 -16.34 7.11
N GLN A 330 -5.69 -15.58 7.39
CA GLN A 330 -6.72 -15.29 6.40
C GLN A 330 -6.16 -14.45 5.25
N LEU A 331 -5.36 -13.41 5.55
CA LEU A 331 -4.68 -12.58 4.56
C LEU A 331 -3.77 -13.41 3.65
N VAL A 332 -2.88 -14.21 4.24
CA VAL A 332 -1.95 -15.05 3.48
C VAL A 332 -2.71 -16.05 2.61
N GLY A 333 -3.73 -16.73 3.18
CA GLY A 333 -4.55 -17.68 2.44
C GLY A 333 -5.30 -17.06 1.28
N GLU A 334 -5.87 -15.84 1.44
CA GLU A 334 -6.53 -15.10 0.36
C GLU A 334 -5.56 -14.75 -0.77
N MET A 335 -4.38 -14.24 -0.43
CA MET A 335 -3.34 -13.89 -1.40
C MET A 335 -2.83 -15.11 -2.16
N VAL A 336 -2.57 -16.21 -1.46
CA VAL A 336 -2.07 -17.46 -2.07
C VAL A 336 -3.09 -18.04 -3.05
N ARG A 337 -4.38 -18.12 -2.67
CA ARG A 337 -5.44 -18.64 -3.55
C ARG A 337 -5.59 -17.82 -4.81
N ALA A 338 -5.58 -16.50 -4.72
CA ALA A 338 -5.65 -15.61 -5.88
C ALA A 338 -4.45 -15.77 -6.82
N ASP A 339 -3.24 -15.89 -6.25
CA ASP A 339 -2.03 -16.07 -7.07
C ASP A 339 -1.92 -17.49 -7.64
N LEU A 340 -2.46 -18.52 -6.97
CA LEU A 340 -2.55 -19.87 -7.51
C LEU A 340 -3.49 -19.92 -8.71
N GLU A 341 -4.68 -19.33 -8.61
CA GLU A 341 -5.64 -19.23 -9.72
C GLU A 341 -5.01 -18.51 -10.94
N SER A 342 -4.26 -17.43 -10.69
CA SER A 342 -3.52 -16.74 -11.76
C SER A 342 -2.44 -17.62 -12.38
N ALA A 343 -1.70 -18.39 -11.57
CA ALA A 343 -0.66 -19.30 -12.06
C ALA A 343 -1.24 -20.49 -12.83
N GLU A 344 -2.39 -21.04 -12.41
CA GLU A 344 -3.12 -22.09 -13.11
C GLU A 344 -3.59 -21.64 -14.51
N ARG A 345 -4.06 -20.38 -14.62
CA ARG A 345 -4.38 -19.77 -15.91
C ARG A 345 -3.14 -19.69 -16.82
N ASP A 346 -2.01 -19.26 -16.28
CA ASP A 346 -0.73 -19.20 -17.00
C ASP A 346 -0.30 -20.59 -17.49
N GLU A 347 -0.44 -21.61 -16.64
CA GLU A 347 -0.14 -23.00 -16.98
C GLU A 347 -1.01 -23.51 -18.14
N LEU A 348 -2.33 -23.23 -18.11
CA LEU A 348 -3.25 -23.57 -19.20
C LEU A 348 -2.85 -22.91 -20.53
N VAL A 349 -2.54 -21.62 -20.50
CA VAL A 349 -2.09 -20.87 -21.69
C VAL A 349 -0.81 -21.52 -22.28
N LYS A 350 0.16 -21.87 -21.41
CA LYS A 350 1.40 -22.54 -21.81
C LYS A 350 1.15 -23.95 -22.37
N LYS A 351 0.27 -24.75 -21.74
CA LYS A 351 -0.12 -26.08 -22.23
C LYS A 351 -0.75 -26.08 -23.62
N HIS A 352 -1.45 -24.98 -23.98
CA HIS A 352 -2.01 -24.80 -25.30
C HIS A 352 -1.02 -24.20 -26.34
N GLY A 353 0.26 -24.09 -26.00
CA GLY A 353 1.31 -23.63 -26.90
C GLY A 353 1.43 -22.12 -27.06
N TYR A 354 0.75 -21.33 -26.23
CA TYR A 354 0.87 -19.87 -26.21
C TYR A 354 1.96 -19.40 -25.24
N ASN A 355 2.56 -18.26 -25.56
CA ASN A 355 3.54 -17.62 -24.68
C ASN A 355 2.83 -16.96 -23.50
N VAL A 356 3.31 -17.24 -22.30
CA VAL A 356 2.95 -16.52 -21.09
C VAL A 356 4.03 -15.48 -20.82
N PRO A 357 3.67 -14.22 -20.53
CA PRO A 357 4.64 -13.22 -20.13
C PRO A 357 5.41 -13.70 -18.89
N ASN A 358 6.73 -13.75 -18.99
CA ASN A 358 7.58 -14.09 -17.86
C ASN A 358 8.03 -12.77 -17.24
N TYR A 359 7.28 -12.31 -16.23
CA TYR A 359 7.65 -11.13 -15.46
C TYR A 359 8.74 -11.53 -14.46
N ASN A 360 9.98 -11.37 -14.88
CA ASN A 360 11.14 -11.44 -14.00
C ASN A 360 11.37 -10.05 -13.41
N GLU A 361 11.63 -9.98 -12.11
CA GLU A 361 12.21 -8.80 -11.47
C GLU A 361 13.70 -8.71 -11.74
#